data_b8daf78fc95957260e5b674872761d2d
#
_entry.id   b8daf78fc95957260e5b674872761d2d
#
_cell.length_a   1.000
_cell.length_b   1.000
_cell.length_c   1.000
_cell.angle_alpha   90.00
_cell.angle_beta   90.00
_cell.angle_gamma   90.00
#
_symmetry.space_group_name_H-M   'P 1'
#
loop_
_entity.id
_entity.type
_entity.pdbx_description
1 polymer ?
#
loop_
_entity_poly.entity_id
_entity_poly.type
_entity_poly.pdbx_seq_one_letter_code
_entity_poly.pdbx_strand_id
1 'polypeptide(L)'
;YRAKAFGNGEVERVSPMEQSGQHRYNMSPTGKWAIHTYSNASTPSVIDMVSFPKHQSVRMLEDNAQAKDQYAALGLNPKEFIKVKSGNLTLDAWMIKPVDFDASKKYPVIIEVYGEPASATVQDVWGNGDLWQQYMANQGYIVVSIENRGANTPRGREWRKCIYGEVGTFSSEDQSRGILDMARQYPFIDASRIGITGWSGGGSQTLNCMFRYPKVFHTGIAIAFVADQRLYDTIYQERYMNTPQNNPEGYRKGSPITYAEGLEGNLLLIHGTGDDNVHYQNCEMLVNKLIKNGKMFTQISYPMRSHSINEREGTTLHLRKTMAKYWLEHLPAGGK
;
A
#
# COMPACT_ATOMS: atom_id res chain seq x y z
N TYR A 1 2.42 -13.17 -20.78
CA TYR A 1 3.27 -13.01 -21.96
C TYR A 1 4.18 -14.22 -22.13
N ARG A 2 4.58 -14.50 -23.36
CA ARG A 2 5.63 -15.47 -23.69
C ARG A 2 6.70 -14.83 -24.58
N ALA A 3 7.92 -15.34 -24.48
CA ALA A 3 9.04 -14.95 -25.33
C ALA A 3 9.89 -16.19 -25.63
N LYS A 4 10.69 -16.16 -26.69
CA LYS A 4 11.72 -17.19 -26.92
C LYS A 4 12.79 -17.08 -25.83
N ALA A 5 13.26 -18.22 -25.31
CA ALA A 5 14.31 -18.25 -24.30
C ALA A 5 15.66 -17.74 -24.84
N PHE A 6 15.89 -17.92 -26.16
CA PHE A 6 17.12 -17.52 -26.85
C PHE A 6 16.79 -16.75 -28.12
N GLY A 7 17.58 -15.74 -28.43
CA GLY A 7 17.46 -14.91 -29.62
C GLY A 7 16.52 -13.71 -29.50
N ASN A 8 16.36 -12.96 -30.59
CA ASN A 8 15.56 -11.74 -30.67
C ASN A 8 14.09 -12.05 -30.99
N GLY A 9 13.39 -12.76 -30.14
CA GLY A 9 11.96 -13.01 -30.29
C GLY A 9 11.11 -11.87 -29.72
N GLU A 10 10.02 -11.54 -30.44
CA GLU A 10 9.02 -10.62 -29.91
C GLU A 10 8.33 -11.21 -28.66
N VAL A 11 7.96 -10.35 -27.71
CA VAL A 11 7.18 -10.73 -26.55
C VAL A 11 5.70 -10.74 -26.95
N GLU A 12 5.09 -11.92 -26.87
CA GLU A 12 3.69 -12.12 -27.22
C GLU A 12 2.80 -12.17 -25.97
N ARG A 13 1.69 -11.43 -25.98
CA ARG A 13 0.68 -11.56 -24.94
C ARG A 13 -0.11 -12.86 -25.16
N VAL A 14 -0.23 -13.68 -24.10
CA VAL A 14 -0.99 -14.96 -24.14
C VAL A 14 -2.31 -14.90 -23.39
N SER A 15 -2.46 -13.96 -22.43
CA SER A 15 -3.73 -13.76 -21.74
C SER A 15 -4.75 -13.06 -22.67
N PRO A 16 -6.05 -13.36 -22.55
CA PRO A 16 -7.10 -12.71 -23.34
C PRO A 16 -7.08 -11.19 -23.22
N MET A 17 -7.35 -10.49 -24.32
CA MET A 17 -7.31 -9.03 -24.36
C MET A 17 -8.48 -8.41 -23.59
N GLU A 18 -9.63 -9.07 -23.58
CA GLU A 18 -10.87 -8.67 -22.92
C GLU A 18 -10.86 -8.87 -21.40
N GLN A 19 -9.87 -9.61 -20.88
CA GLN A 19 -9.68 -9.82 -19.45
C GLN A 19 -8.53 -8.96 -18.95
N SER A 20 -8.84 -7.73 -18.50
CA SER A 20 -7.88 -6.93 -17.75
C SER A 20 -7.73 -7.47 -16.33
N GLY A 21 -6.52 -7.36 -15.75
CA GLY A 21 -6.23 -7.85 -14.41
C GLY A 21 -4.98 -8.72 -14.34
N GLN A 22 -4.89 -9.52 -13.29
CA GLN A 22 -3.76 -10.41 -13.06
C GLN A 22 -4.04 -11.83 -13.55
N HIS A 23 -3.08 -12.36 -14.30
CA HIS A 23 -3.08 -13.74 -14.82
C HIS A 23 -1.87 -14.48 -14.29
N ARG A 24 -2.09 -15.65 -13.67
CA ARG A 24 -1.04 -16.57 -13.22
C ARG A 24 -1.21 -17.91 -13.92
N TYR A 25 -0.10 -18.55 -14.28
CA TYR A 25 -0.08 -19.83 -14.99
C TYR A 25 0.83 -20.81 -14.28
N ASN A 26 0.30 -21.97 -13.91
CA ASN A 26 1.08 -23.12 -13.50
C ASN A 26 1.13 -24.08 -14.69
N MET A 27 2.25 -24.05 -15.41
CA MET A 27 2.42 -24.77 -16.68
C MET A 27 2.66 -26.25 -16.45
N SER A 28 2.04 -27.08 -17.30
CA SER A 28 2.39 -28.50 -17.40
C SER A 28 3.83 -28.67 -17.91
N PRO A 29 4.51 -29.81 -17.61
CA PRO A 29 5.87 -30.07 -18.11
C PRO A 29 5.99 -30.03 -19.64
N THR A 30 4.90 -30.31 -20.35
CA THR A 30 4.89 -30.31 -21.84
C THR A 30 4.63 -28.90 -22.40
N GLY A 31 4.28 -27.90 -21.57
CA GLY A 31 3.90 -26.57 -22.04
C GLY A 31 2.58 -26.49 -22.82
N LYS A 32 1.83 -27.61 -22.91
CA LYS A 32 0.57 -27.65 -23.67
C LYS A 32 -0.65 -27.23 -22.89
N TRP A 33 -0.56 -27.27 -21.56
CA TRP A 33 -1.64 -27.00 -20.62
C TRP A 33 -1.14 -26.14 -19.47
N ALA A 34 -2.03 -25.39 -18.83
CA ALA A 34 -1.76 -24.74 -17.55
C ALA A 34 -3.01 -24.72 -16.69
N ILE A 35 -2.81 -24.71 -15.37
CA ILE A 35 -3.79 -24.17 -14.43
C ILE A 35 -3.62 -22.65 -14.46
N HIS A 36 -4.65 -21.98 -14.89
CA HIS A 36 -4.70 -20.53 -14.99
C HIS A 36 -5.54 -19.97 -13.86
N THR A 37 -5.04 -18.92 -13.23
CA THR A 37 -5.78 -18.13 -12.20
C THR A 37 -5.88 -16.71 -12.69
N TYR A 38 -7.08 -16.19 -12.78
CA TYR A 38 -7.41 -14.83 -13.17
C TYR A 38 -8.15 -14.10 -12.06
N SER A 39 -7.82 -12.84 -11.85
CA SER A 39 -8.62 -11.91 -11.04
C SER A 39 -8.36 -10.46 -11.45
N ASN A 40 -9.28 -9.58 -11.09
CA ASN A 40 -9.07 -8.13 -11.11
C ASN A 40 -9.67 -7.49 -9.84
N ALA A 41 -9.58 -6.17 -9.71
CA ALA A 41 -10.04 -5.46 -8.50
C ALA A 41 -11.54 -5.65 -8.18
N SER A 42 -12.36 -6.08 -9.17
CA SER A 42 -13.81 -6.30 -9.01
C SER A 42 -14.23 -7.76 -9.21
N THR A 43 -13.28 -8.64 -9.50
CA THR A 43 -13.57 -10.05 -9.82
C THR A 43 -12.76 -10.96 -8.92
N PRO A 44 -13.41 -11.79 -8.08
CA PRO A 44 -12.77 -12.86 -7.33
C PRO A 44 -11.98 -13.80 -8.25
N SER A 45 -11.00 -14.50 -7.69
CA SER A 45 -10.15 -15.40 -8.47
C SER A 45 -10.97 -16.48 -9.18
N VAL A 46 -10.84 -16.55 -10.50
CA VAL A 46 -11.38 -17.63 -11.34
C VAL A 46 -10.22 -18.56 -11.71
N ILE A 47 -10.44 -19.86 -11.58
CA ILE A 47 -9.41 -20.87 -11.85
C ILE A 47 -9.91 -21.82 -12.93
N ASP A 48 -9.18 -21.96 -14.00
CA ASP A 48 -9.49 -22.90 -15.08
C ASP A 48 -8.24 -23.62 -15.62
N MET A 49 -8.47 -24.71 -16.31
CA MET A 49 -7.44 -25.37 -17.10
C MET A 49 -7.49 -24.82 -18.51
N VAL A 50 -6.38 -24.28 -18.98
CA VAL A 50 -6.26 -23.71 -20.34
C VAL A 50 -5.28 -24.48 -21.19
N SER A 51 -5.54 -24.53 -22.51
CA SER A 51 -4.61 -25.08 -23.51
C SER A 51 -3.75 -23.97 -24.13
N PHE A 52 -2.51 -24.30 -24.48
CA PHE A 52 -1.57 -23.42 -25.17
C PHE A 52 -1.29 -23.90 -26.59
N PRO A 53 -0.95 -22.98 -27.52
CA PRO A 53 -0.68 -21.55 -27.32
C PRO A 53 -1.93 -20.64 -27.35
N LYS A 54 -3.12 -21.18 -27.66
CA LYS A 54 -4.33 -20.38 -27.96
C LYS A 54 -5.06 -19.84 -26.71
N HIS A 55 -4.64 -20.21 -25.52
CA HIS A 55 -5.32 -19.86 -24.26
C HIS A 55 -6.82 -20.20 -24.29
N GLN A 56 -7.16 -21.42 -24.68
CA GLN A 56 -8.56 -21.86 -24.65
C GLN A 56 -8.87 -22.51 -23.31
N SER A 57 -9.90 -22.03 -22.63
CA SER A 57 -10.42 -22.69 -21.42
C SER A 57 -11.00 -24.05 -21.80
N VAL A 58 -10.47 -25.08 -21.18
CA VAL A 58 -10.86 -26.48 -21.41
C VAL A 58 -11.77 -26.99 -20.32
N ARG A 59 -11.53 -26.53 -19.09
CA ARG A 59 -12.30 -26.92 -17.92
C ARG A 59 -12.24 -25.82 -16.86
N MET A 60 -13.42 -25.37 -16.43
CA MET A 60 -13.55 -24.55 -15.23
C MET A 60 -13.30 -25.40 -13.99
N LEU A 61 -12.43 -24.91 -13.09
CA LEU A 61 -12.11 -25.56 -11.83
C LEU A 61 -12.78 -24.84 -10.66
N GLU A 62 -12.77 -23.48 -10.69
CA GLU A 62 -13.42 -22.64 -9.68
C GLU A 62 -13.81 -21.30 -10.30
N ASP A 63 -15.09 -20.97 -10.29
CA ASP A 63 -15.60 -19.70 -10.84
C ASP A 63 -15.87 -18.62 -9.79
N ASN A 64 -15.89 -19.02 -8.51
CA ASN A 64 -16.22 -18.17 -7.36
C ASN A 64 -17.52 -17.35 -7.56
N ALA A 65 -18.50 -17.93 -8.27
CA ALA A 65 -19.77 -17.25 -8.60
C ALA A 65 -20.48 -16.74 -7.34
N GLN A 66 -20.56 -17.55 -6.30
CA GLN A 66 -21.19 -17.16 -5.04
C GLN A 66 -20.48 -15.96 -4.39
N ALA A 67 -19.16 -15.95 -4.35
CA ALA A 67 -18.39 -14.82 -3.79
C ALA A 67 -18.58 -13.55 -4.62
N LYS A 68 -18.64 -13.69 -5.94
CA LYS A 68 -18.91 -12.59 -6.87
C LYS A 68 -20.30 -11.99 -6.64
N ASP A 69 -21.32 -12.83 -6.51
CA ASP A 69 -22.70 -12.38 -6.27
C ASP A 69 -22.84 -11.70 -4.91
N GLN A 70 -22.23 -12.27 -3.87
CA GLN A 70 -22.20 -11.67 -2.53
C GLN A 70 -21.48 -10.30 -2.52
N TYR A 71 -20.37 -10.18 -3.23
CA TYR A 71 -19.65 -8.90 -3.33
C TYR A 71 -20.47 -7.87 -4.12
N ALA A 72 -21.08 -8.26 -5.23
CA ALA A 72 -21.95 -7.39 -6.04
C ALA A 72 -23.16 -6.89 -5.24
N ALA A 73 -23.74 -7.74 -4.38
CA ALA A 73 -24.88 -7.38 -3.53
C ALA A 73 -24.53 -6.29 -2.48
N LEU A 74 -23.25 -6.03 -2.19
CA LEU A 74 -22.85 -4.95 -1.30
C LEU A 74 -23.00 -3.55 -1.94
N GLY A 75 -23.18 -3.46 -3.25
CA GLY A 75 -23.39 -2.19 -3.96
C GLY A 75 -22.23 -1.19 -3.82
N LEU A 76 -21.01 -1.69 -3.74
CA LEU A 76 -19.80 -0.89 -3.50
C LEU A 76 -19.28 -0.23 -4.78
N ASN A 77 -18.69 0.95 -4.66
CA ASN A 77 -18.02 1.59 -5.78
C ASN A 77 -16.71 0.86 -6.14
N PRO A 78 -16.40 0.66 -7.42
CA PRO A 78 -15.17 0.02 -7.85
C PRO A 78 -13.95 0.91 -7.59
N LYS A 79 -12.76 0.30 -7.57
CA LYS A 79 -11.49 1.03 -7.64
C LYS A 79 -11.37 1.69 -9.02
N GLU A 80 -11.11 2.99 -9.02
CA GLU A 80 -10.78 3.75 -10.23
C GLU A 80 -9.27 3.85 -10.35
N PHE A 81 -8.68 3.29 -11.41
CA PHE A 81 -7.24 3.41 -11.69
C PHE A 81 -6.97 4.72 -12.42
N ILE A 82 -6.05 5.51 -11.87
CA ILE A 82 -5.73 6.86 -12.33
C ILE A 82 -4.23 7.10 -12.40
N LYS A 83 -3.83 8.25 -12.94
CA LYS A 83 -2.44 8.71 -12.98
C LYS A 83 -2.29 10.04 -12.27
N VAL A 84 -1.21 10.18 -11.49
CA VAL A 84 -0.85 11.43 -10.81
C VAL A 84 0.59 11.82 -11.11
N LYS A 85 0.94 13.08 -10.92
CA LYS A 85 2.30 13.59 -11.17
C LYS A 85 3.09 13.75 -9.88
N SER A 86 4.38 13.38 -9.94
CA SER A 86 5.40 13.74 -8.98
C SER A 86 6.56 14.38 -9.74
N GLY A 87 6.57 15.70 -9.85
CA GLY A 87 7.48 16.42 -10.74
C GLY A 87 7.31 15.95 -12.20
N ASN A 88 8.39 15.47 -12.82
CA ASN A 88 8.38 14.94 -14.18
C ASN A 88 7.91 13.48 -14.29
N LEU A 89 7.65 12.81 -13.15
CA LEU A 89 7.20 11.44 -13.12
C LEU A 89 5.69 11.34 -13.21
N THR A 90 5.20 10.30 -13.87
CA THR A 90 3.79 9.91 -13.82
C THR A 90 3.70 8.63 -12.98
N LEU A 91 2.95 8.69 -11.89
CA LEU A 91 2.73 7.59 -10.95
C LEU A 91 1.40 6.93 -11.23
N ASP A 92 1.33 5.61 -11.02
CA ASP A 92 0.07 4.88 -10.99
C ASP A 92 -0.61 5.09 -9.64
N ALA A 93 -1.93 5.18 -9.64
CA ALA A 93 -2.73 5.29 -8.43
C ALA A 93 -4.10 4.63 -8.61
N TRP A 94 -4.77 4.34 -7.50
CA TRP A 94 -6.18 4.03 -7.51
C TRP A 94 -6.92 4.85 -6.46
N MET A 95 -8.24 4.99 -6.67
CA MET A 95 -9.15 5.73 -5.78
C MET A 95 -10.45 4.95 -5.60
N ILE A 96 -10.99 4.96 -4.38
CA ILE A 96 -12.34 4.50 -4.03
C ILE A 96 -13.10 5.69 -3.47
N LYS A 97 -14.28 5.93 -4.00
CA LYS A 97 -15.22 6.97 -3.54
C LYS A 97 -16.33 6.34 -2.68
N PRO A 98 -16.93 7.08 -1.73
CA PRO A 98 -18.11 6.60 -1.01
C PRO A 98 -19.29 6.31 -1.95
N VAL A 99 -20.20 5.43 -1.54
CA VAL A 99 -21.37 5.06 -2.38
C VAL A 99 -22.27 6.26 -2.66
N ASP A 100 -22.42 7.17 -1.70
CA ASP A 100 -23.18 8.41 -1.80
C ASP A 100 -22.35 9.62 -2.25
N PHE A 101 -21.32 9.39 -3.07
CA PHE A 101 -20.39 10.41 -3.53
C PHE A 101 -21.10 11.54 -4.30
N ASP A 102 -20.83 12.79 -3.89
CA ASP A 102 -21.30 14.01 -4.54
C ASP A 102 -20.10 14.87 -4.97
N ALA A 103 -19.90 15.02 -6.27
CA ALA A 103 -18.76 15.74 -6.84
C ALA A 103 -18.73 17.24 -6.51
N SER A 104 -19.83 17.82 -6.01
CA SER A 104 -19.90 19.22 -5.57
C SER A 104 -19.31 19.46 -4.18
N LYS A 105 -19.06 18.39 -3.42
CA LYS A 105 -18.52 18.42 -2.05
C LYS A 105 -17.03 18.13 -2.02
N LYS A 106 -16.36 18.48 -0.91
CA LYS A 106 -14.96 18.17 -0.66
C LYS A 106 -14.81 17.12 0.43
N TYR A 107 -14.09 16.05 0.11
CA TYR A 107 -13.91 14.88 0.98
C TYR A 107 -12.50 14.79 1.54
N PRO A 108 -12.35 14.32 2.80
CA PRO A 108 -11.04 13.96 3.34
C PRO A 108 -10.49 12.73 2.62
N VAL A 109 -9.18 12.61 2.57
CA VAL A 109 -8.50 11.49 1.92
C VAL A 109 -7.77 10.63 2.94
N ILE A 110 -7.85 9.31 2.82
CA ILE A 110 -6.98 8.34 3.48
C ILE A 110 -6.09 7.69 2.41
N ILE A 111 -4.78 7.86 2.54
CA ILE A 111 -3.79 7.21 1.68
C ILE A 111 -3.36 5.90 2.34
N GLU A 112 -3.49 4.79 1.63
CA GLU A 112 -2.85 3.52 1.97
C GLU A 112 -1.53 3.38 1.23
N VAL A 113 -0.42 3.34 1.97
CA VAL A 113 0.93 3.27 1.42
C VAL A 113 1.66 2.00 1.88
N TYR A 114 2.45 1.42 0.99
CA TYR A 114 3.54 0.52 1.37
C TYR A 114 4.90 1.18 1.09
N GLY A 115 5.15 1.60 -0.14
CA GLY A 115 6.24 2.49 -0.51
C GLY A 115 7.65 1.88 -0.56
N GLU A 116 7.77 0.59 -0.29
CA GLU A 116 9.03 -0.15 -0.22
C GLU A 116 9.29 -0.95 -1.52
N PRO A 117 10.56 -1.29 -1.84
CA PRO A 117 10.92 -1.94 -3.10
C PRO A 117 10.38 -3.37 -3.27
N ALA A 118 9.96 -4.03 -2.19
CA ALA A 118 9.54 -5.43 -2.21
C ALA A 118 8.11 -5.64 -2.71
N SER A 119 7.27 -4.61 -2.76
CA SER A 119 5.85 -4.73 -3.06
C SER A 119 5.33 -3.59 -3.94
N ALA A 120 4.10 -3.77 -4.42
CA ALA A 120 3.32 -2.76 -5.12
C ALA A 120 1.89 -2.77 -4.56
N THR A 121 1.29 -1.59 -4.39
CA THR A 121 -0.06 -1.40 -3.86
C THR A 121 -1.08 -1.09 -4.95
N VAL A 122 -0.61 -0.58 -6.09
CA VAL A 122 -1.47 -0.26 -7.24
C VAL A 122 -1.48 -1.43 -8.20
N GLN A 123 -2.42 -2.35 -7.99
CA GLN A 123 -2.56 -3.57 -8.77
C GLN A 123 -4.05 -3.81 -9.09
N ASP A 124 -4.33 -4.22 -10.34
CA ASP A 124 -5.64 -4.68 -10.75
C ASP A 124 -5.79 -6.17 -10.40
N VAL A 125 -6.06 -6.45 -9.14
CA VAL A 125 -6.14 -7.80 -8.58
C VAL A 125 -7.17 -7.84 -7.45
N TRP A 126 -7.85 -8.97 -7.28
CA TRP A 126 -8.68 -9.23 -6.11
C TRP A 126 -7.82 -9.33 -4.85
N GLY A 127 -8.15 -8.58 -3.81
CA GLY A 127 -7.33 -8.50 -2.60
C GLY A 127 -8.09 -8.44 -1.29
N ASN A 128 -7.45 -8.91 -0.22
CA ASN A 128 -8.04 -8.99 1.12
C ASN A 128 -8.26 -7.63 1.81
N GLY A 129 -7.65 -6.54 1.31
CA GLY A 129 -7.79 -5.18 1.85
C GLY A 129 -9.07 -4.48 1.42
N ASP A 130 -9.72 -4.94 0.35
CA ASP A 130 -10.76 -4.19 -0.35
C ASP A 130 -11.98 -3.86 0.53
N LEU A 131 -12.45 -4.80 1.34
CA LEU A 131 -13.60 -4.55 2.23
C LEU A 131 -13.29 -3.53 3.33
N TRP A 132 -12.05 -3.47 3.83
CA TRP A 132 -11.65 -2.44 4.77
C TRP A 132 -11.60 -1.06 4.09
N GLN A 133 -11.04 -0.99 2.90
CA GLN A 133 -10.97 0.24 2.11
C GLN A 133 -12.37 0.75 1.75
N GLN A 134 -13.25 -0.16 1.34
CA GLN A 134 -14.66 0.12 1.07
C GLN A 134 -15.41 0.59 2.32
N TYR A 135 -15.16 -0.06 3.47
CA TYR A 135 -15.74 0.37 4.74
C TYR A 135 -15.34 1.81 5.08
N MET A 136 -14.06 2.16 4.93
CA MET A 136 -13.59 3.53 5.20
C MET A 136 -14.14 4.52 4.15
N ALA A 137 -14.24 4.14 2.89
CA ALA A 137 -14.88 4.97 1.88
C ALA A 137 -16.33 5.28 2.26
N ASN A 138 -17.09 4.26 2.69
CA ASN A 138 -18.50 4.44 3.12
C ASN A 138 -18.66 5.18 4.45
N GLN A 139 -17.58 5.41 5.22
CA GLN A 139 -17.59 6.39 6.31
C GLN A 139 -17.46 7.84 5.81
N GLY A 140 -17.30 8.07 4.50
CA GLY A 140 -17.21 9.40 3.89
C GLY A 140 -15.78 9.86 3.59
N TYR A 141 -14.87 8.93 3.33
CA TYR A 141 -13.50 9.23 2.90
C TYR A 141 -13.30 8.89 1.42
N ILE A 142 -12.45 9.62 0.73
CA ILE A 142 -11.81 9.12 -0.49
C ILE A 142 -10.62 8.27 -0.04
N VAL A 143 -10.63 6.98 -0.36
CA VAL A 143 -9.50 6.09 -0.06
C VAL A 143 -8.65 5.94 -1.31
N VAL A 144 -7.34 6.14 -1.19
CA VAL A 144 -6.42 6.13 -2.33
C VAL A 144 -5.15 5.34 -2.03
N SER A 145 -4.48 4.88 -3.07
CA SER A 145 -3.07 4.49 -3.00
C SER A 145 -2.33 5.06 -4.20
N ILE A 146 -1.09 5.49 -3.96
CA ILE A 146 -0.19 6.03 -4.99
C ILE A 146 1.06 5.17 -5.02
N GLU A 147 1.41 4.65 -6.21
CA GLU A 147 2.61 3.84 -6.36
C GLU A 147 3.82 4.72 -6.63
N ASN A 148 4.67 4.87 -5.63
CA ASN A 148 5.90 5.67 -5.77
C ASN A 148 6.97 4.94 -6.60
N ARG A 149 7.98 5.69 -7.04
CA ARG A 149 9.17 5.11 -7.69
C ARG A 149 9.87 4.13 -6.75
N GLY A 150 10.55 3.15 -7.34
CA GLY A 150 11.23 2.09 -6.61
C GLY A 150 10.38 0.87 -6.27
N ALA A 151 9.06 0.99 -6.29
CA ALA A 151 8.14 -0.13 -6.06
C ALA A 151 8.30 -1.24 -7.12
N ASN A 152 7.96 -2.49 -6.73
CA ASN A 152 8.09 -3.66 -7.60
C ASN A 152 6.98 -3.74 -8.65
N THR A 153 6.99 -2.80 -9.58
CA THR A 153 6.04 -2.70 -10.69
C THR A 153 6.70 -3.03 -12.03
N PRO A 154 5.94 -3.40 -13.09
CA PRO A 154 6.48 -3.74 -14.41
C PRO A 154 6.93 -2.52 -15.23
N ARG A 155 7.57 -1.53 -14.59
CA ARG A 155 8.07 -0.29 -15.20
C ARG A 155 9.55 -0.32 -15.56
N GLY A 156 10.16 -1.51 -15.53
CA GLY A 156 11.54 -1.74 -15.92
C GLY A 156 12.57 -1.60 -14.79
N ARG A 157 13.85 -1.82 -15.18
CA ARG A 157 14.96 -1.88 -14.23
C ARG A 157 15.23 -0.51 -13.57
N GLU A 158 15.28 0.54 -14.38
CA GLU A 158 15.60 1.90 -13.90
C GLU A 158 14.61 2.36 -12.83
N TRP A 159 13.32 2.11 -13.04
CA TRP A 159 12.28 2.41 -12.07
C TRP A 159 12.51 1.74 -10.72
N ARG A 160 12.87 0.44 -10.72
CA ARG A 160 13.07 -0.32 -9.48
C ARG A 160 14.39 -0.03 -8.80
N LYS A 161 15.42 0.35 -9.58
CA LYS A 161 16.78 0.55 -9.06
C LYS A 161 17.07 1.97 -8.60
N CYS A 162 16.23 2.95 -8.95
CA CYS A 162 16.46 4.36 -8.61
C CYS A 162 16.54 4.62 -7.10
N ILE A 163 15.95 3.72 -6.28
CA ILE A 163 15.94 3.87 -4.81
C ILE A 163 17.09 3.12 -4.12
N TYR A 164 18.01 2.50 -4.87
CA TYR A 164 19.14 1.80 -4.24
C TYR A 164 19.99 2.78 -3.42
N GLY A 165 20.14 2.46 -2.14
CA GLY A 165 20.79 3.34 -1.15
C GLY A 165 19.89 4.44 -0.58
N GLU A 166 18.64 4.57 -1.03
CA GLU A 166 17.74 5.71 -0.74
C GLU A 166 16.32 5.26 -0.30
N VAL A 167 16.17 4.05 0.25
CA VAL A 167 14.89 3.57 0.78
C VAL A 167 14.35 4.53 1.85
N GLY A 168 13.07 4.86 1.80
CA GLY A 168 12.42 5.81 2.71
C GLY A 168 12.53 7.28 2.29
N THR A 169 13.36 7.61 1.30
CA THR A 169 13.59 9.00 0.87
C THR A 169 12.63 9.40 -0.26
N PHE A 170 12.77 8.80 -1.44
CA PHE A 170 11.97 9.18 -2.61
C PHE A 170 10.49 8.82 -2.51
N SER A 171 10.15 7.76 -1.77
CA SER A 171 8.76 7.34 -1.60
C SER A 171 7.93 8.41 -0.89
N SER A 172 8.41 9.00 0.20
CA SER A 172 7.69 10.06 0.91
C SER A 172 7.53 11.34 0.08
N GLU A 173 8.53 11.67 -0.74
CA GLU A 173 8.44 12.78 -1.71
C GLU A 173 7.35 12.52 -2.76
N ASP A 174 7.34 11.31 -3.35
CA ASP A 174 6.35 10.94 -4.37
C ASP A 174 4.93 10.89 -3.79
N GLN A 175 4.75 10.37 -2.58
CA GLN A 175 3.45 10.39 -1.89
C GLN A 175 2.95 11.83 -1.69
N SER A 176 3.82 12.73 -1.18
CA SER A 176 3.48 14.13 -0.96
C SER A 176 3.12 14.86 -2.25
N ARG A 177 3.94 14.73 -3.29
CA ARG A 177 3.68 15.38 -4.58
C ARG A 177 2.48 14.79 -5.30
N GLY A 178 2.34 13.46 -5.25
CA GLY A 178 1.24 12.74 -5.89
C GLY A 178 -0.12 13.12 -5.32
N ILE A 179 -0.27 13.21 -4.00
CA ILE A 179 -1.55 13.60 -3.40
C ILE A 179 -1.89 15.07 -3.66
N LEU A 180 -0.91 15.96 -3.67
CA LEU A 180 -1.13 17.36 -4.01
C LEU A 180 -1.51 17.53 -5.49
N ASP A 181 -0.94 16.72 -6.38
CA ASP A 181 -1.36 16.70 -7.79
C ASP A 181 -2.76 16.13 -7.95
N MET A 182 -3.09 15.06 -7.22
CA MET A 182 -4.44 14.49 -7.19
C MET A 182 -5.49 15.53 -6.73
N ALA A 183 -5.19 16.30 -5.69
CA ALA A 183 -6.07 17.37 -5.19
C ALA A 183 -6.28 18.50 -6.22
N ARG A 184 -5.29 18.75 -7.11
CA ARG A 184 -5.46 19.67 -8.23
C ARG A 184 -6.31 19.10 -9.35
N GLN A 185 -6.15 17.81 -9.66
CA GLN A 185 -6.93 17.14 -10.70
C GLN A 185 -8.40 16.90 -10.31
N TYR A 186 -8.65 16.67 -9.02
CA TYR A 186 -9.95 16.30 -8.48
C TYR A 186 -10.41 17.32 -7.43
N PRO A 187 -11.24 18.32 -7.81
CA PRO A 187 -11.67 19.41 -6.92
C PRO A 187 -12.46 18.95 -5.68
N PHE A 188 -13.01 17.73 -5.72
CA PHE A 188 -13.70 17.11 -4.58
C PHE A 188 -12.75 16.59 -3.48
N ILE A 189 -11.43 16.64 -3.67
CA ILE A 189 -10.44 16.32 -2.63
C ILE A 189 -10.20 17.55 -1.75
N ASP A 190 -10.34 17.35 -0.44
CA ASP A 190 -10.01 18.37 0.55
C ASP A 190 -8.53 18.25 0.95
N ALA A 191 -7.70 19.10 0.37
CA ALA A 191 -6.26 19.13 0.66
C ALA A 191 -5.92 19.53 2.12
N SER A 192 -6.88 20.05 2.89
CA SER A 192 -6.71 20.34 4.32
C SER A 192 -7.01 19.14 5.23
N ARG A 193 -7.51 18.04 4.67
CA ARG A 193 -7.89 16.81 5.39
C ARG A 193 -7.28 15.57 4.71
N ILE A 194 -5.95 15.46 4.74
CA ILE A 194 -5.22 14.32 4.18
C ILE A 194 -4.65 13.48 5.32
N GLY A 195 -5.02 12.20 5.34
CA GLY A 195 -4.49 11.17 6.23
C GLY A 195 -3.66 10.14 5.47
N ILE A 196 -2.77 9.44 6.16
CA ILE A 196 -1.92 8.39 5.60
C ILE A 196 -1.77 7.23 6.57
N THR A 197 -1.81 6.00 6.05
CA THR A 197 -1.62 4.79 6.84
C THR A 197 -0.85 3.73 6.07
N GLY A 198 -0.11 2.90 6.81
CA GLY A 198 0.56 1.75 6.27
C GLY A 198 1.08 0.82 7.34
N TRP A 199 1.43 -0.37 6.91
CA TRP A 199 1.90 -1.48 7.75
C TRP A 199 3.34 -1.83 7.37
N SER A 200 4.19 -2.18 8.36
CA SER A 200 5.58 -2.59 8.09
C SER A 200 6.35 -1.45 7.41
N GLY A 201 6.93 -1.69 6.24
CA GLY A 201 7.49 -0.64 5.40
C GLY A 201 6.52 0.52 5.13
N GLY A 202 5.22 0.22 4.95
CA GLY A 202 4.18 1.24 4.84
C GLY A 202 4.00 2.08 6.09
N GLY A 203 4.18 1.48 7.28
CA GLY A 203 4.23 2.22 8.54
C GLY A 203 5.42 3.18 8.60
N SER A 204 6.59 2.73 8.14
CA SER A 204 7.79 3.57 8.01
C SER A 204 7.57 4.73 7.03
N GLN A 205 6.90 4.47 5.91
CA GLN A 205 6.55 5.52 4.94
C GLN A 205 5.53 6.51 5.49
N THR A 206 4.53 6.02 6.25
CA THR A 206 3.59 6.89 6.98
C THR A 206 4.32 7.85 7.89
N LEU A 207 5.28 7.36 8.69
CA LEU A 207 6.10 8.19 9.57
C LEU A 207 6.97 9.19 8.79
N ASN A 208 7.65 8.76 7.72
CA ASN A 208 8.43 9.65 6.87
C ASN A 208 7.54 10.77 6.26
N CYS A 209 6.33 10.44 5.82
CA CYS A 209 5.39 11.41 5.30
C CYS A 209 4.94 12.41 6.38
N MET A 210 4.51 11.91 7.55
CA MET A 210 4.05 12.75 8.66
C MET A 210 5.12 13.70 9.19
N PHE A 211 6.38 13.24 9.26
CA PHE A 211 7.47 14.03 9.85
C PHE A 211 8.14 14.98 8.85
N ARG A 212 8.20 14.61 7.58
CA ARG A 212 8.90 15.42 6.56
C ARG A 212 7.97 16.37 5.80
N TYR A 213 6.66 16.05 5.77
CA TYR A 213 5.66 16.84 5.04
C TYR A 213 4.44 17.16 5.92
N PRO A 214 4.63 17.75 7.13
CA PRO A 214 3.54 17.97 8.09
C PRO A 214 2.45 18.92 7.59
N LYS A 215 2.76 19.77 6.59
CA LYS A 215 1.76 20.63 5.95
C LYS A 215 0.89 19.91 4.91
N VAL A 216 1.22 18.67 4.57
CA VAL A 216 0.45 17.84 3.62
C VAL A 216 -0.33 16.77 4.36
N PHE A 217 0.29 16.09 5.33
CA PHE A 217 -0.31 14.97 6.08
C PHE A 217 -0.71 15.41 7.47
N HIS A 218 -2.02 15.38 7.75
CA HIS A 218 -2.60 15.93 8.99
C HIS A 218 -2.88 14.87 10.04
N THR A 219 -3.10 13.61 9.61
CA THR A 219 -3.35 12.46 10.50
C THR A 219 -2.67 11.23 9.95
N GLY A 220 -1.96 10.47 10.81
CA GLY A 220 -1.26 9.24 10.42
C GLY A 220 -1.57 8.08 11.35
N ILE A 221 -1.67 6.86 10.77
CA ILE A 221 -1.68 5.60 11.53
C ILE A 221 -0.53 4.73 11.03
N ALA A 222 0.53 4.58 11.83
CA ALA A 222 1.70 3.77 11.50
C ALA A 222 1.65 2.45 12.27
N ILE A 223 1.70 1.32 11.54
CA ILE A 223 1.52 -0.01 12.12
C ILE A 223 2.78 -0.85 11.90
N ALA A 224 3.32 -1.46 12.96
CA ALA A 224 4.45 -2.39 12.93
C ALA A 224 5.64 -1.88 12.08
N PHE A 225 6.03 -0.64 12.29
CA PHE A 225 6.92 0.16 11.47
C PHE A 225 8.41 -0.01 11.83
N VAL A 226 9.28 0.15 10.84
CA VAL A 226 10.73 0.34 11.03
C VAL A 226 10.97 1.84 11.29
N ALA A 227 11.40 2.19 12.49
CA ALA A 227 11.72 3.57 12.87
C ALA A 227 13.16 3.96 12.48
N ASP A 228 14.07 3.01 12.60
CA ASP A 228 15.48 3.15 12.23
C ASP A 228 15.86 1.98 11.31
N GLN A 229 16.31 2.29 10.10
CA GLN A 229 16.66 1.29 9.08
C GLN A 229 17.75 0.29 9.54
N ARG A 230 18.54 0.65 10.55
CA ARG A 230 19.58 -0.22 11.15
C ARG A 230 19.00 -1.32 12.04
N LEU A 231 17.70 -1.22 12.41
CA LEU A 231 17.00 -2.17 13.26
C LEU A 231 16.13 -3.18 12.47
N TYR A 232 16.34 -3.26 11.16
CA TYR A 232 15.68 -4.27 10.35
C TYR A 232 16.68 -5.32 9.87
N ASP A 233 16.19 -6.46 9.35
CA ASP A 233 17.05 -7.59 8.98
C ASP A 233 18.04 -7.25 7.84
N THR A 234 19.21 -7.88 7.88
CA THR A 234 20.29 -7.59 6.94
C THR A 234 19.98 -8.08 5.52
N ILE A 235 19.25 -9.20 5.38
CA ILE A 235 18.91 -9.77 4.06
C ILE A 235 18.09 -8.78 3.24
N TYR A 236 17.09 -8.13 3.85
CA TYR A 236 16.29 -7.11 3.19
C TYR A 236 17.06 -5.79 3.09
N GLN A 237 17.51 -5.28 4.23
CA GLN A 237 18.01 -3.91 4.31
C GLN A 237 19.30 -3.71 3.51
N GLU A 238 20.29 -4.58 3.70
CA GLU A 238 21.55 -4.47 2.97
C GLU A 238 21.42 -4.73 1.46
N ARG A 239 20.44 -5.53 1.06
CA ARG A 239 20.11 -5.75 -0.35
C ARG A 239 19.73 -4.45 -1.07
N TYR A 240 19.03 -3.55 -0.40
CA TYR A 240 18.54 -2.30 -1.00
C TYR A 240 19.33 -1.06 -0.59
N MET A 241 20.05 -1.11 0.53
CA MET A 241 20.74 0.03 1.13
C MET A 241 22.26 -0.11 1.18
N ASN A 242 22.83 -1.28 0.82
CA ASN A 242 24.19 -1.66 1.17
C ASN A 242 24.34 -1.77 2.71
N THR A 243 25.55 -1.97 3.25
CA THR A 243 25.76 -2.04 4.71
C THR A 243 25.66 -0.64 5.34
N PRO A 244 25.31 -0.55 6.64
CA PRO A 244 25.29 0.73 7.35
C PRO A 244 26.65 1.45 7.35
N GLN A 245 27.77 0.71 7.33
CA GLN A 245 29.13 1.24 7.29
C GLN A 245 29.43 1.89 5.93
N ASN A 246 28.92 1.32 4.83
CA ASN A 246 29.17 1.81 3.47
C ASN A 246 28.17 2.89 3.03
N ASN A 247 27.00 2.98 3.70
CA ASN A 247 25.95 3.95 3.36
C ASN A 247 25.31 4.58 4.62
N PRO A 248 26.10 5.12 5.57
CA PRO A 248 25.54 5.65 6.83
C PRO A 248 24.52 6.77 6.61
N GLU A 249 24.74 7.58 5.60
CA GLU A 249 23.85 8.71 5.28
C GLU A 249 22.51 8.25 4.67
N GLY A 250 22.51 7.23 3.82
CA GLY A 250 21.26 6.65 3.31
C GLY A 250 20.42 6.05 4.43
N TYR A 251 21.04 5.31 5.34
CA TYR A 251 20.37 4.78 6.54
C TYR A 251 19.78 5.90 7.40
N ARG A 252 20.54 6.97 7.65
CA ARG A 252 20.08 8.13 8.40
C ARG A 252 18.88 8.82 7.71
N LYS A 253 19.01 9.12 6.42
CA LYS A 253 17.97 9.79 5.63
C LYS A 253 16.70 8.96 5.46
N GLY A 254 16.83 7.64 5.31
CA GLY A 254 15.70 6.73 5.16
C GLY A 254 14.94 6.45 6.45
N SER A 255 15.58 6.67 7.61
CA SER A 255 15.00 6.37 8.93
C SER A 255 14.06 7.48 9.41
N PRO A 256 12.76 7.21 9.59
CA PRO A 256 11.79 8.24 10.02
C PRO A 256 12.13 8.85 11.39
N ILE A 257 12.76 8.11 12.30
CA ILE A 257 13.17 8.62 13.61
C ILE A 257 14.08 9.86 13.53
N THR A 258 14.82 10.01 12.42
CA THR A 258 15.67 11.18 12.12
C THR A 258 14.86 12.47 12.06
N TYR A 259 13.62 12.40 11.62
CA TYR A 259 12.74 13.56 11.38
C TYR A 259 11.59 13.68 12.38
N ALA A 260 11.63 12.93 13.49
CA ALA A 260 10.54 12.87 14.49
C ALA A 260 10.17 14.25 15.08
N GLU A 261 11.09 15.21 15.07
CA GLU A 261 10.84 16.60 15.49
C GLU A 261 9.84 17.35 14.57
N GLY A 262 9.69 16.89 13.33
CA GLY A 262 8.78 17.47 12.34
C GLY A 262 7.30 17.09 12.51
N LEU A 263 6.95 16.25 13.49
CA LEU A 263 5.54 15.90 13.72
C LEU A 263 4.72 17.15 14.14
N GLU A 264 3.68 17.46 13.37
CA GLU A 264 2.72 18.54 13.69
C GLU A 264 1.27 18.02 13.78
N GLY A 265 0.93 16.96 13.09
CA GLY A 265 -0.41 16.39 13.02
C GLY A 265 -0.69 15.30 14.07
N ASN A 266 -1.85 14.66 13.94
CA ASN A 266 -2.27 13.56 14.81
C ASN A 266 -1.59 12.25 14.38
N LEU A 267 -0.97 11.52 15.32
CA LEU A 267 -0.26 10.29 15.03
C LEU A 267 -0.70 9.16 15.97
N LEU A 268 -1.14 8.05 15.41
CA LEU A 268 -1.37 6.78 16.11
C LEU A 268 -0.27 5.78 15.72
N LEU A 269 0.43 5.28 16.74
CA LEU A 269 1.42 4.22 16.64
C LEU A 269 0.80 2.91 17.12
N ILE A 270 0.88 1.86 16.30
CA ILE A 270 0.37 0.52 16.63
C ILE A 270 1.49 -0.50 16.42
N HIS A 271 1.74 -1.36 17.43
CA HIS A 271 2.77 -2.39 17.32
C HIS A 271 2.44 -3.61 18.18
N GLY A 272 2.77 -4.81 17.69
CA GLY A 272 2.74 -6.04 18.48
C GLY A 272 3.99 -6.16 19.34
N THR A 273 3.85 -6.44 20.65
CA THR A 273 5.04 -6.58 21.52
C THR A 273 5.80 -7.89 21.30
N GLY A 274 5.20 -8.86 20.60
CA GLY A 274 5.82 -10.12 20.17
C GLY A 274 6.21 -10.13 18.69
N ASP A 275 6.34 -8.96 18.07
CA ASP A 275 6.73 -8.84 16.65
C ASP A 275 8.18 -9.34 16.48
N ASP A 276 8.33 -10.47 15.79
CA ASP A 276 9.60 -11.14 15.51
C ASP A 276 10.20 -10.78 14.14
N ASN A 277 9.49 -9.97 13.38
CA ASN A 277 9.94 -9.42 12.10
C ASN A 277 10.47 -7.99 12.28
N VAL A 278 9.59 -7.04 12.63
CA VAL A 278 9.97 -5.67 12.99
C VAL A 278 9.94 -5.55 14.50
N HIS A 279 11.06 -5.77 15.15
CA HIS A 279 11.15 -5.82 16.61
C HIS A 279 10.54 -4.57 17.26
N TYR A 280 9.82 -4.79 18.35
CA TYR A 280 9.13 -3.75 19.13
C TYR A 280 10.06 -2.61 19.59
N GLN A 281 11.36 -2.87 19.65
CA GLN A 281 12.40 -1.86 19.89
C GLN A 281 12.29 -0.65 18.95
N ASN A 282 11.84 -0.84 17.70
CA ASN A 282 11.59 0.28 16.78
C ASN A 282 10.54 1.25 17.34
N CYS A 283 9.47 0.70 17.92
CA CYS A 283 8.42 1.49 18.55
C CYS A 283 8.93 2.24 19.78
N GLU A 284 9.63 1.56 20.68
CA GLU A 284 10.17 2.16 21.90
C GLU A 284 11.17 3.29 21.63
N MET A 285 12.06 3.09 20.66
CA MET A 285 13.02 4.12 20.27
C MET A 285 12.36 5.36 19.68
N LEU A 286 11.35 5.16 18.82
CA LEU A 286 10.59 6.28 18.24
C LEU A 286 9.81 7.03 19.30
N VAL A 287 9.10 6.31 20.16
CA VAL A 287 8.33 6.89 21.30
C VAL A 287 9.25 7.74 22.18
N ASN A 288 10.40 7.21 22.58
CA ASN A 288 11.38 7.95 23.36
C ASN A 288 11.87 9.22 22.63
N LYS A 289 12.08 9.15 21.32
CA LYS A 289 12.47 10.31 20.50
C LYS A 289 11.37 11.36 20.43
N LEU A 290 10.13 10.96 20.24
CA LEU A 290 8.98 11.88 20.23
C LEU A 290 8.78 12.57 21.57
N ILE A 291 8.90 11.83 22.68
CA ILE A 291 8.84 12.39 24.04
C ILE A 291 9.95 13.44 24.24
N LYS A 292 11.20 13.13 23.88
CA LYS A 292 12.32 14.06 23.96
C LYS A 292 12.10 15.35 23.15
N ASN A 293 11.35 15.24 22.06
CA ASN A 293 11.01 16.38 21.20
C ASN A 293 9.71 17.09 21.65
N GLY A 294 9.09 16.69 22.75
CA GLY A 294 7.82 17.26 23.26
C GLY A 294 6.63 17.04 22.33
N LYS A 295 6.64 15.99 21.50
CA LYS A 295 5.58 15.70 20.54
C LYS A 295 4.47 14.86 21.16
N MET A 296 3.21 15.22 20.85
CA MET A 296 2.05 14.45 21.27
C MET A 296 1.69 13.40 20.23
N PHE A 297 1.34 12.21 20.69
CA PHE A 297 0.94 11.07 19.88
C PHE A 297 0.09 10.10 20.70
N THR A 298 -0.60 9.19 20.02
CA THR A 298 -1.29 8.06 20.65
C THR A 298 -0.53 6.77 20.33
N GLN A 299 -0.43 5.86 21.30
CA GLN A 299 0.19 4.56 21.11
C GLN A 299 -0.71 3.45 21.61
N ILE A 300 -0.80 2.35 20.84
CA ILE A 300 -1.46 1.11 21.26
C ILE A 300 -0.53 -0.05 20.98
N SER A 301 -0.16 -0.75 22.05
CA SER A 301 0.64 -1.98 21.98
C SER A 301 -0.27 -3.20 22.11
N TYR A 302 -0.09 -4.17 21.20
CA TYR A 302 -0.80 -5.45 21.25
C TYR A 302 0.07 -6.51 21.94
N PRO A 303 -0.23 -6.89 23.20
CA PRO A 303 0.63 -7.80 23.97
C PRO A 303 0.80 -9.15 23.29
N MET A 304 2.06 -9.54 23.04
CA MET A 304 2.44 -10.84 22.45
C MET A 304 1.77 -11.15 21.09
N ARG A 305 1.37 -10.12 20.31
CA ARG A 305 0.99 -10.29 18.90
C ARG A 305 2.23 -10.12 18.03
N SER A 306 2.30 -10.95 16.99
CA SER A 306 3.37 -10.90 15.99
C SER A 306 3.19 -9.74 15.01
N HIS A 307 3.97 -9.75 13.93
CA HIS A 307 3.96 -8.72 12.89
C HIS A 307 2.58 -8.48 12.25
N SER A 308 1.75 -9.51 12.16
CA SER A 308 0.42 -9.44 11.52
C SER A 308 -0.67 -8.91 12.44
N ILE A 309 -0.46 -8.85 13.74
CA ILE A 309 -1.42 -8.40 14.78
C ILE A 309 -2.83 -8.98 14.54
N ASN A 310 -2.92 -10.28 14.27
CA ASN A 310 -4.18 -10.97 13.95
C ASN A 310 -4.43 -12.21 14.81
N GLU A 311 -3.49 -12.60 15.64
CA GLU A 311 -3.58 -13.78 16.48
C GLU A 311 -4.54 -13.55 17.66
N ARG A 312 -5.13 -14.62 18.15
CA ARG A 312 -6.09 -14.67 19.24
C ARG A 312 -7.42 -13.99 18.91
N GLU A 313 -8.44 -14.43 19.58
CA GLU A 313 -9.81 -13.95 19.40
C GLU A 313 -9.91 -12.41 19.59
N GLY A 314 -10.71 -11.76 18.75
CA GLY A 314 -11.03 -10.35 18.83
C GLY A 314 -9.93 -9.39 18.36
N THR A 315 -8.67 -9.83 18.15
CA THR A 315 -7.55 -8.93 17.85
C THR A 315 -7.78 -8.13 16.58
N THR A 316 -8.09 -8.77 15.47
CA THR A 316 -8.32 -8.08 14.18
C THR A 316 -9.47 -7.09 14.25
N LEU A 317 -10.58 -7.48 14.89
CA LEU A 317 -11.75 -6.60 15.04
C LEU A 317 -11.42 -5.38 15.93
N HIS A 318 -10.72 -5.59 17.04
CA HIS A 318 -10.29 -4.51 17.93
C HIS A 318 -9.36 -3.54 17.19
N LEU A 319 -8.38 -4.07 16.45
CA LEU A 319 -7.46 -3.26 15.64
C LEU A 319 -8.22 -2.40 14.63
N ARG A 320 -9.14 -2.99 13.84
CA ARG A 320 -9.91 -2.25 12.83
C ARG A 320 -10.84 -1.20 13.46
N LYS A 321 -11.51 -1.53 14.57
CA LYS A 321 -12.32 -0.56 15.32
C LYS A 321 -11.48 0.60 15.87
N THR A 322 -10.29 0.31 16.39
CA THR A 322 -9.35 1.32 16.87
C THR A 322 -8.92 2.28 15.75
N MET A 323 -8.54 1.73 14.59
CA MET A 323 -8.19 2.54 13.44
C MET A 323 -9.36 3.40 12.95
N ALA A 324 -10.54 2.80 12.79
CA ALA A 324 -11.74 3.53 12.36
C ALA A 324 -12.10 4.68 13.33
N LYS A 325 -12.09 4.40 14.63
CA LYS A 325 -12.34 5.40 15.67
C LYS A 325 -11.33 6.55 15.58
N TYR A 326 -10.03 6.24 15.46
CA TYR A 326 -8.99 7.26 15.37
C TYR A 326 -9.16 8.15 14.12
N TRP A 327 -9.49 7.56 12.97
CA TRP A 327 -9.79 8.33 11.76
C TRP A 327 -10.96 9.29 11.98
N LEU A 328 -12.09 8.81 12.51
CA LEU A 328 -13.29 9.61 12.72
C LEU A 328 -13.06 10.77 13.72
N GLU A 329 -12.23 10.55 14.73
CA GLU A 329 -11.91 11.57 15.76
C GLU A 329 -10.90 12.62 15.27
N HIS A 330 -9.93 12.24 14.44
CA HIS A 330 -8.79 13.10 14.08
C HIS A 330 -8.74 13.54 12.61
N LEU A 331 -9.57 12.95 11.75
CA LEU A 331 -9.74 13.34 10.35
C LEU A 331 -11.23 13.33 10.02
N PRO A 332 -11.98 14.40 10.35
CA PRO A 332 -13.44 14.40 10.24
C PRO A 332 -13.96 13.96 8.87
N ALA A 333 -14.80 12.94 8.86
CA ALA A 333 -15.36 12.31 7.68
C ALA A 333 -16.41 13.17 6.96
N GLY A 334 -16.79 12.75 5.76
CA GLY A 334 -17.89 13.30 4.98
C GLY A 334 -17.53 14.49 4.11
N GLY A 335 -18.33 14.65 3.05
CA GLY A 335 -18.23 15.78 2.13
C GLY A 335 -18.78 17.07 2.78
N LYS A 336 -18.02 18.14 2.70
CA LYS A 336 -18.40 19.51 3.15
C LYS A 336 -18.70 20.39 1.95
#